data_8530a109aad3e422d446f58ca04ef063
#
_entry.id   8530a109aad3e422d446f58ca04ef063
#
_cell.length_a   1.000
_cell.length_b   1.000
_cell.length_c   1.000
_cell.angle_alpha   90.00
_cell.angle_beta   90.00
_cell.angle_gamma   90.00
#
_symmetry.space_group_name_H-M   'P 1'
#
loop_
_entity.id
_entity.type
_entity.pdbx_description
1 polymer ?
#
loop_
_entity_poly.entity_id
_entity_poly.type
_entity_poly.pdbx_seq_one_letter_code
_entity_poly.pdbx_strand_id
1 'polypeptide(L)'
;MKTNSVMIMLFCSITLVSAAYAEEVGSVDTKFKMLGPDHKIVIEAFDDPKIEGITCYLSRSKKGGLKGMVGLAEETSDAALSCRQVGPIHQTSELKEGERVFSESRSLVFKKLQVVRFFDKKRQTYIYLAYSDRVIEGSPQNAISTVPIQPWASQ
;
A
#
# COMPACT_ATOMS: atom_id res chain seq x y z
N MET A 1 -48.98 -24.83 -30.84
CA MET A 1 -48.45 -23.69 -30.04
C MET A 1 -47.11 -24.11 -29.47
N LYS A 2 -46.01 -23.57 -30.04
CA LYS A 2 -44.62 -23.84 -29.56
C LYS A 2 -44.15 -22.64 -28.74
N THR A 3 -43.98 -22.82 -27.43
CA THR A 3 -43.41 -21.85 -26.52
C THR A 3 -41.89 -21.92 -26.57
N ASN A 4 -41.27 -20.90 -27.18
CA ASN A 4 -39.80 -20.73 -27.14
C ASN A 4 -39.40 -20.11 -25.79
N SER A 5 -38.75 -20.90 -24.97
CA SER A 5 -38.16 -20.47 -23.72
C SER A 5 -36.78 -19.86 -24.03
N VAL A 6 -36.68 -18.52 -23.99
CA VAL A 6 -35.41 -17.80 -24.12
C VAL A 6 -34.72 -17.79 -22.75
N MET A 7 -33.65 -18.58 -22.62
CA MET A 7 -32.82 -18.64 -21.43
C MET A 7 -31.80 -17.48 -21.49
N ILE A 8 -32.05 -16.44 -20.72
CA ILE A 8 -31.13 -15.29 -20.56
C ILE A 8 -30.01 -15.72 -19.61
N MET A 9 -28.82 -15.99 -20.17
CA MET A 9 -27.59 -16.16 -19.38
C MET A 9 -27.11 -14.80 -18.88
N LEU A 10 -27.26 -14.55 -17.59
CA LEU A 10 -26.72 -13.37 -16.91
C LEU A 10 -25.20 -13.60 -16.71
N PHE A 11 -24.39 -13.00 -17.57
CA PHE A 11 -22.92 -12.94 -17.38
C PHE A 11 -22.61 -11.98 -16.24
N CYS A 12 -22.34 -12.53 -15.06
CA CYS A 12 -21.83 -11.78 -13.92
C CYS A 12 -20.33 -11.50 -14.15
N SER A 13 -20.00 -10.30 -14.67
CA SER A 13 -18.62 -9.84 -14.82
C SER A 13 -18.04 -9.57 -13.44
N ILE A 14 -17.24 -10.50 -12.92
CA ILE A 14 -16.47 -10.31 -11.69
C ILE A 14 -15.30 -9.38 -12.03
N THR A 15 -15.41 -8.10 -11.69
CA THR A 15 -14.29 -7.18 -11.71
C THR A 15 -13.35 -7.54 -10.58
N LEU A 16 -12.22 -8.16 -10.90
CA LEU A 16 -11.11 -8.37 -9.99
C LEU A 16 -10.53 -6.99 -9.61
N VAL A 17 -10.83 -6.51 -8.41
CA VAL A 17 -10.13 -5.38 -7.82
C VAL A 17 -8.74 -5.90 -7.45
N SER A 18 -7.72 -5.55 -8.22
CA SER A 18 -6.33 -5.78 -7.86
C SER A 18 -6.00 -4.95 -6.63
N ALA A 19 -5.94 -5.60 -5.47
CA ALA A 19 -5.28 -5.02 -4.31
C ALA A 19 -3.77 -4.98 -4.62
N ALA A 20 -3.14 -3.82 -4.48
CA ALA A 20 -1.69 -3.72 -4.57
C ALA A 20 -1.08 -4.56 -3.43
N TYR A 21 -0.42 -5.64 -3.80
CA TYR A 21 0.38 -6.45 -2.87
C TYR A 21 1.76 -5.83 -2.78
N ALA A 22 2.24 -5.58 -1.54
CA ALA A 22 3.62 -5.18 -1.34
C ALA A 22 4.52 -6.42 -1.34
N GLU A 23 5.64 -6.29 -2.05
CA GLU A 23 6.71 -7.29 -2.10
C GLU A 23 7.82 -6.89 -1.11
N GLU A 24 8.28 -7.84 -0.26
CA GLU A 24 9.44 -7.59 0.61
C GLU A 24 10.71 -7.58 -0.24
N VAL A 25 11.34 -6.42 -0.37
CA VAL A 25 12.60 -6.21 -1.10
C VAL A 25 13.81 -6.63 -0.26
N GLY A 26 13.71 -6.45 1.06
CA GLY A 26 14.77 -6.82 2.00
C GLY A 26 14.46 -6.46 3.44
N SER A 27 15.30 -6.91 4.34
CA SER A 27 15.16 -6.62 5.76
C SER A 27 16.50 -6.60 6.50
N VAL A 28 16.53 -5.93 7.66
CA VAL A 28 17.66 -5.88 8.57
C VAL A 28 17.19 -6.24 9.97
N ASP A 29 17.84 -7.24 10.58
CA ASP A 29 17.58 -7.62 11.97
C ASP A 29 18.11 -6.53 12.92
N THR A 30 17.28 -6.13 13.88
CA THR A 30 17.62 -5.05 14.82
C THR A 30 17.81 -5.55 16.25
N LYS A 31 17.20 -6.68 16.61
CA LYS A 31 17.32 -7.26 17.94
C LYS A 31 17.09 -8.76 17.90
N PHE A 32 18.09 -9.52 18.36
CA PHE A 32 18.00 -10.96 18.53
C PHE A 32 16.97 -11.36 19.60
N LYS A 33 16.23 -12.43 19.32
CA LYS A 33 15.29 -13.06 20.25
C LYS A 33 15.64 -14.54 20.43
N MET A 34 15.70 -15.01 21.68
CA MET A 34 15.95 -16.43 21.98
C MET A 34 14.81 -17.35 21.54
N LEU A 35 13.59 -16.85 21.44
CA LEU A 35 12.40 -17.61 21.03
C LEU A 35 11.60 -16.79 20.02
N GLY A 36 11.34 -17.36 18.85
CA GLY A 36 10.65 -16.74 17.74
C GLY A 36 11.56 -15.88 16.84
N PRO A 37 10.99 -15.26 15.79
CA PRO A 37 11.76 -14.42 14.88
C PRO A 37 12.32 -13.17 15.56
N ASP A 38 13.44 -12.66 15.04
CA ASP A 38 14.07 -11.42 15.50
C ASP A 38 13.21 -10.17 15.21
N HIS A 39 13.48 -9.08 15.91
CA HIS A 39 12.99 -7.78 15.51
C HIS A 39 13.74 -7.34 14.27
N LYS A 40 13.01 -6.85 13.26
CA LYS A 40 13.60 -6.42 12.00
C LYS A 40 12.97 -5.15 11.46
N ILE A 41 13.73 -4.43 10.64
CA ILE A 41 13.18 -3.41 9.74
C ILE A 41 13.04 -4.08 8.38
N VAL A 42 11.86 -3.99 7.77
CA VAL A 42 11.60 -4.49 6.43
C VAL A 42 11.45 -3.34 5.46
N ILE A 43 11.85 -3.58 4.21
CA ILE A 43 11.61 -2.70 3.07
C ILE A 43 10.66 -3.44 2.14
N GLU A 44 9.53 -2.83 1.84
CA GLU A 44 8.51 -3.37 0.96
C GLU A 44 8.29 -2.42 -0.22
N ALA A 45 8.10 -2.97 -1.42
CA ALA A 45 7.76 -2.21 -2.62
C ALA A 45 6.33 -2.51 -3.04
N PHE A 46 5.62 -1.50 -3.54
CA PHE A 46 4.33 -1.65 -4.19
C PHE A 46 4.17 -0.64 -5.31
N ASP A 47 3.47 -1.03 -6.37
CA ASP A 47 3.13 -0.14 -7.47
C ASP A 47 1.76 0.51 -7.23
N ASP A 48 1.57 1.71 -7.79
CA ASP A 48 0.26 2.33 -7.76
C ASP A 48 -0.72 1.53 -8.63
N PRO A 49 -1.87 1.08 -8.10
CA PRO A 49 -2.78 0.19 -8.82
C PRO A 49 -3.49 0.85 -10.01
N LYS A 50 -3.42 2.19 -10.13
CA LYS A 50 -4.10 2.96 -11.18
C LYS A 50 -3.16 3.88 -11.97
N ILE A 51 -1.89 3.93 -11.60
CA ILE A 51 -0.89 4.75 -12.27
C ILE A 51 0.33 3.91 -12.56
N GLU A 52 0.44 3.45 -13.78
CA GLU A 52 1.66 2.77 -14.24
C GLU A 52 2.84 3.74 -14.23
N GLY A 53 4.03 3.22 -13.97
CA GLY A 53 5.26 3.99 -13.92
C GLY A 53 5.54 4.68 -12.59
N ILE A 54 4.79 4.36 -11.51
CA ILE A 54 5.11 4.81 -10.15
C ILE A 54 5.24 3.60 -9.22
N THR A 55 6.38 3.51 -8.54
CA THR A 55 6.65 2.54 -7.47
C THR A 55 6.91 3.27 -6.17
N CYS A 56 6.35 2.76 -5.08
CA CYS A 56 6.55 3.23 -3.72
C CYS A 56 7.33 2.19 -2.91
N TYR A 57 8.29 2.66 -2.13
CA TYR A 57 9.05 1.87 -1.16
C TYR A 57 8.65 2.30 0.24
N LEU A 58 8.31 1.33 1.08
CA LEU A 58 7.88 1.51 2.45
C LEU A 58 8.85 0.80 3.37
N SER A 59 9.48 1.50 4.33
CA SER A 59 10.24 0.86 5.38
C SER A 59 9.52 0.95 6.71
N ARG A 60 9.57 -0.14 7.48
CA ARG A 60 8.88 -0.25 8.76
C ARG A 60 9.48 -1.30 9.68
N SER A 61 9.26 -1.15 10.98
CA SER A 61 9.65 -2.15 11.97
C SER A 61 8.64 -3.28 12.05
N LYS A 62 9.12 -4.52 12.04
CA LYS A 62 8.36 -5.73 12.41
C LYS A 62 8.89 -6.28 13.72
N LYS A 63 8.01 -6.41 14.72
CA LYS A 63 8.37 -7.02 16.01
C LYS A 63 8.35 -8.54 15.90
N GLY A 64 9.47 -9.16 16.26
CA GLY A 64 9.60 -10.60 16.36
C GLY A 64 9.22 -11.15 17.75
N GLY A 65 9.59 -12.42 17.98
CA GLY A 65 9.26 -13.19 19.17
C GLY A 65 7.89 -13.87 19.09
N LEU A 66 7.51 -14.61 20.12
CA LEU A 66 6.25 -15.37 20.14
C LEU A 66 5.02 -14.47 19.97
N LYS A 67 5.02 -13.28 20.57
CA LYS A 67 3.93 -12.30 20.41
C LYS A 67 3.84 -11.73 18.99
N GLY A 68 4.98 -11.57 18.31
CA GLY A 68 5.03 -11.15 16.91
C GLY A 68 4.48 -12.22 15.96
N MET A 69 4.81 -13.48 16.21
CA MET A 69 4.32 -14.61 15.41
C MET A 69 2.80 -14.77 15.41
N VAL A 70 2.15 -14.49 16.55
CA VAL A 70 0.68 -14.58 16.68
C VAL A 70 -0.03 -13.25 16.44
N GLY A 71 0.68 -12.21 15.94
CA GLY A 71 0.10 -10.90 15.64
C GLY A 71 -0.34 -10.09 16.88
N LEU A 72 0.08 -10.48 18.08
CA LEU A 72 -0.25 -9.81 19.34
C LEU A 72 0.77 -8.74 19.74
N ALA A 73 1.90 -8.63 19.03
CA ALA A 73 2.88 -7.59 19.29
C ALA A 73 2.35 -6.25 18.79
N GLU A 74 2.39 -5.23 19.64
CA GLU A 74 2.14 -3.86 19.22
C GLU A 74 3.30 -3.38 18.34
N GLU A 75 3.07 -3.26 17.04
CA GLU A 75 4.05 -2.68 16.12
C GLU A 75 3.99 -1.16 16.21
N THR A 76 5.14 -0.51 16.07
CA THR A 76 5.20 0.96 15.95
C THR A 76 4.48 1.39 14.69
N SER A 77 3.77 2.50 14.76
CA SER A 77 3.10 3.09 13.59
C SER A 77 4.06 3.85 12.67
N ASP A 78 5.36 3.86 13.02
CA ASP A 78 6.38 4.55 12.25
C ASP A 78 6.66 3.81 10.95
N ALA A 79 6.52 4.54 9.85
CA ALA A 79 6.85 4.06 8.52
C ALA A 79 7.48 5.23 7.74
N ALA A 80 8.53 4.94 6.98
CA ALA A 80 9.05 5.88 5.99
C ALA A 80 8.56 5.48 4.60
N LEU A 81 8.21 6.49 3.79
CA LEU A 81 7.68 6.31 2.45
C LEU A 81 8.54 7.05 1.43
N SER A 82 8.89 6.38 0.35
CA SER A 82 9.58 6.96 -0.81
C SER A 82 8.93 6.44 -2.09
N CYS A 83 8.24 7.31 -2.83
CA CYS A 83 7.67 6.98 -4.13
C CYS A 83 8.45 7.69 -5.23
N ARG A 84 8.58 7.05 -6.38
CA ARG A 84 9.28 7.62 -7.54
C ARG A 84 8.69 7.16 -8.85
N GLN A 85 8.91 7.97 -9.87
CA GLN A 85 8.67 7.56 -11.24
C GLN A 85 9.74 6.55 -11.66
N VAL A 86 9.30 5.39 -12.17
CA VAL A 86 10.17 4.30 -12.64
C VAL A 86 9.92 3.94 -14.11
N GLY A 87 8.97 4.63 -14.75
CA GLY A 87 8.59 4.44 -16.14
C GLY A 87 7.77 5.63 -16.68
N PRO A 88 7.28 5.56 -17.91
CA PRO A 88 6.30 6.52 -18.39
C PRO A 88 5.04 6.47 -17.53
N ILE A 89 4.49 7.64 -17.21
CA ILE A 89 3.28 7.74 -16.41
C ILE A 89 2.05 7.46 -17.28
N HIS A 90 1.30 6.42 -16.92
CA HIS A 90 0.05 6.07 -17.56
C HIS A 90 -1.07 5.92 -16.51
N GLN A 91 -2.09 6.76 -16.59
CA GLN A 91 -3.27 6.61 -15.75
C GLN A 91 -4.22 5.57 -16.38
N THR A 92 -4.48 4.47 -15.69
CA THR A 92 -5.28 3.34 -16.22
C THR A 92 -6.79 3.49 -15.95
N SER A 93 -7.16 4.33 -15.00
CA SER A 93 -8.57 4.56 -14.63
C SER A 93 -8.78 5.90 -13.94
N GLU A 94 -10.04 6.28 -13.71
CA GLU A 94 -10.38 7.52 -13.00
C GLU A 94 -9.79 7.51 -11.58
N LEU A 95 -9.16 8.63 -11.21
CA LEU A 95 -8.54 8.84 -9.91
C LEU A 95 -9.49 9.60 -8.99
N LYS A 96 -9.54 9.17 -7.73
CA LYS A 96 -10.22 9.88 -6.65
C LYS A 96 -9.19 10.49 -5.71
N GLU A 97 -9.44 11.72 -5.27
CA GLU A 97 -8.61 12.37 -4.25
C GLU A 97 -8.67 11.59 -2.94
N GLY A 98 -7.51 11.38 -2.32
CA GLY A 98 -7.41 10.59 -1.09
C GLY A 98 -7.69 9.09 -1.28
N GLU A 99 -7.67 8.60 -2.51
CA GLU A 99 -7.86 7.17 -2.79
C GLU A 99 -6.75 6.33 -2.18
N ARG A 100 -7.16 5.28 -1.47
CA ARG A 100 -6.23 4.35 -0.86
C ARG A 100 -5.58 3.45 -1.92
N VAL A 101 -4.27 3.52 -2.02
CA VAL A 101 -3.45 2.73 -2.96
C VAL A 101 -2.80 1.53 -2.31
N PHE A 102 -2.61 1.57 -0.98
CA PHE A 102 -2.06 0.48 -0.20
C PHE A 102 -2.68 0.44 1.20
N SER A 103 -2.86 -0.76 1.76
CA SER A 103 -3.31 -0.94 3.15
C SER A 103 -2.84 -2.27 3.69
N GLU A 104 -2.31 -2.25 4.90
CA GLU A 104 -1.93 -3.45 5.63
C GLU A 104 -2.44 -3.39 7.08
N SER A 105 -3.00 -4.50 7.55
CA SER A 105 -3.40 -4.64 8.96
C SER A 105 -2.16 -4.90 9.82
N ARG A 106 -1.93 -4.08 10.85
CA ARG A 106 -0.74 -4.11 11.71
C ARG A 106 -0.92 -4.87 13.02
N SER A 107 -2.15 -5.13 13.42
CA SER A 107 -2.46 -5.95 14.58
C SER A 107 -3.86 -6.51 14.46
N LEU A 108 -4.14 -7.59 15.19
CA LEU A 108 -5.48 -8.17 15.27
C LEU A 108 -6.51 -7.18 15.85
N VAL A 109 -6.05 -6.11 16.49
CA VAL A 109 -6.94 -5.31 17.33
C VAL A 109 -7.18 -3.89 16.81
N PHE A 110 -6.42 -3.17 15.98
CA PHE A 110 -6.87 -1.78 15.66
C PHE A 110 -5.86 -0.88 14.91
N LYS A 111 -4.78 -1.40 14.34
CA LYS A 111 -3.84 -0.54 13.60
C LYS A 111 -3.75 -0.96 12.14
N LYS A 112 -4.10 -0.04 11.25
CA LYS A 112 -3.90 -0.19 9.81
C LYS A 112 -2.91 0.85 9.34
N LEU A 113 -1.85 0.44 8.68
CA LEU A 113 -1.04 1.33 7.88
C LEU A 113 -1.72 1.49 6.52
N GLN A 114 -1.90 2.72 6.10
CA GLN A 114 -2.53 3.05 4.82
C GLN A 114 -1.66 4.03 4.06
N VAL A 115 -1.68 3.92 2.74
CA VAL A 115 -1.13 4.94 1.84
C VAL A 115 -2.27 5.42 0.94
N VAL A 116 -2.48 6.72 0.93
CA VAL A 116 -3.46 7.40 0.07
C VAL A 116 -2.76 8.29 -0.93
N ARG A 117 -3.39 8.51 -2.08
CA ARG A 117 -2.88 9.32 -3.17
C ARG A 117 -3.73 10.56 -3.39
N PHE A 118 -3.05 11.68 -3.64
CA PHE A 118 -3.61 12.95 -4.12
C PHE A 118 -2.90 13.39 -5.40
N PHE A 119 -3.49 14.34 -6.13
CA PHE A 119 -2.86 14.91 -7.31
C PHE A 119 -2.87 16.45 -7.27
N ASP A 120 -1.71 17.06 -7.15
CA ASP A 120 -1.53 18.50 -7.29
C ASP A 120 -1.54 18.87 -8.79
N LYS A 121 -2.70 19.30 -9.29
CA LYS A 121 -2.90 19.70 -10.70
C LYS A 121 -2.01 20.87 -11.09
N LYS A 122 -1.76 21.82 -10.16
CA LYS A 122 -0.95 23.01 -10.43
C LYS A 122 0.52 22.65 -10.68
N ARG A 123 1.03 21.67 -9.92
CA ARG A 123 2.44 21.26 -9.98
C ARG A 123 2.67 19.96 -10.75
N GLN A 124 1.60 19.38 -11.33
CA GLN A 124 1.64 18.11 -12.04
C GLN A 124 2.40 17.04 -11.23
N THR A 125 1.98 16.85 -9.96
CA THR A 125 2.70 16.03 -8.98
C THR A 125 1.75 15.11 -8.26
N TYR A 126 2.02 13.82 -8.25
CA TYR A 126 1.35 12.87 -7.38
C TYR A 126 1.91 12.95 -5.97
N ILE A 127 1.04 12.92 -4.97
CA ILE A 127 1.38 12.99 -3.56
C ILE A 127 0.87 11.72 -2.89
N TYR A 128 1.76 11.02 -2.20
CA TYR A 128 1.46 9.81 -1.44
C TYR A 128 1.65 10.11 0.04
N LEU A 129 0.62 9.83 0.84
CA LEU A 129 0.63 10.02 2.29
C LEU A 129 0.43 8.66 2.97
N ALA A 130 1.48 8.19 3.66
CA ALA A 130 1.37 7.06 4.56
C ALA A 130 0.94 7.54 5.94
N TYR A 131 -0.03 6.85 6.54
CA TYR A 131 -0.47 7.13 7.91
C TYR A 131 -1.04 5.86 8.55
N SER A 132 -1.11 5.86 9.88
CA SER A 132 -1.73 4.78 10.63
C SER A 132 -3.01 5.24 11.28
N ASP A 133 -4.09 4.46 11.12
CA ASP A 133 -5.31 4.68 11.89
C ASP A 133 -4.99 4.42 13.38
N ARG A 134 -5.34 5.37 14.22
CA ARG A 134 -5.15 5.28 15.65
C ARG A 134 -6.49 5.38 16.36
N VAL A 135 -6.79 4.42 17.19
CA VAL A 135 -8.03 4.41 18.01
C VAL A 135 -7.81 5.05 19.40
N ILE A 136 -6.55 5.38 19.74
CA ILE A 136 -6.17 5.91 21.07
C ILE A 136 -5.57 7.32 20.90
N GLU A 137 -5.71 8.17 21.92
CA GLU A 137 -5.23 9.56 21.95
C GLU A 137 -3.79 9.76 21.47
N GLY A 138 -3.56 10.85 20.74
CA GLY A 138 -2.28 11.31 20.23
C GLY A 138 -2.30 11.53 18.70
N SER A 139 -1.28 12.22 18.19
CA SER A 139 -1.16 12.49 16.75
C SER A 139 -0.80 11.22 15.98
N PRO A 140 -1.46 10.95 14.83
CA PRO A 140 -1.10 9.83 13.97
C PRO A 140 0.28 10.09 13.35
N GLN A 141 1.12 9.07 13.36
CA GLN A 141 2.39 9.07 12.62
C GLN A 141 2.09 9.09 11.12
N ASN A 142 2.82 9.92 10.39
CA ASN A 142 2.65 10.03 8.94
C ASN A 142 3.97 10.27 8.23
N ALA A 143 4.00 9.92 6.93
CA ALA A 143 5.10 10.20 6.03
C ALA A 143 4.53 10.59 4.66
N ILE A 144 5.19 11.53 4.00
CA ILE A 144 4.78 12.03 2.69
C ILE A 144 5.87 11.76 1.65
N SER A 145 5.46 11.41 0.44
CA SER A 145 6.33 11.34 -0.74
C SER A 145 5.65 12.00 -1.93
N THR A 146 6.42 12.69 -2.76
CA THR A 146 5.92 13.37 -3.95
C THR A 146 6.62 12.88 -5.21
N VAL A 147 5.84 12.69 -6.28
CA VAL A 147 6.34 12.22 -7.58
C VAL A 147 5.89 13.23 -8.63
N PRO A 148 6.73 14.21 -8.99
CA PRO A 148 6.45 15.10 -10.11
C PRO A 148 6.49 14.28 -11.41
N ILE A 149 5.54 14.54 -12.32
CA ILE A 149 5.51 13.90 -13.63
C ILE A 149 6.66 14.46 -14.46
N GLN A 150 7.57 13.58 -14.87
CA GLN A 150 8.70 13.92 -15.73
C GLN A 150 8.57 13.23 -17.09
N PRO A 151 9.04 13.85 -18.18
CA PRO A 151 9.22 13.15 -19.44
C PRO A 151 10.10 11.91 -19.22
N TRP A 152 9.66 10.77 -19.72
CA TRP A 152 10.42 9.53 -19.62
C TRP A 152 11.05 9.22 -20.98
N ALA A 153 12.37 9.31 -21.06
CA ALA A 153 13.10 8.88 -22.25
C ALA A 153 13.19 7.35 -22.23
N SER A 154 12.66 6.67 -23.26
CA SER A 154 12.96 5.26 -23.50
C SER A 154 14.46 5.11 -23.78
N GLN A 155 15.14 4.31 -22.96
CA GLN A 155 16.53 3.89 -23.23
C GLN A 155 16.57 2.89 -24.37
#